data_73d48dc9399c33fa8b4a755d272a2724
#
_entry.id   73d48dc9399c33fa8b4a755d272a2724
#
_cell.length_a   1.000
_cell.length_b   1.000
_cell.length_c   1.000
_cell.angle_alpha   90.00
_cell.angle_beta   90.00
_cell.angle_gamma   90.00
#
_symmetry.space_group_name_H-M   'P 1'
#
loop_
_entity.id
_entity.type
_entity.pdbx_description
1 polymer ?
#
loop_
_entity_poly.entity_id
_entity_poly.type
_entity_poly.pdbx_seq_one_letter_code
_entity_poly.pdbx_strand_id
1 'polypeptide(L)'
;MKGVDSALPAYAGGPDKFPNYDSVCSGKTGHAEIVEVIFDPDIISFETILQVFFTVHDPTQLNRQGNDIGTQYRSCIMPTSDTQEQISKKVIKEMQQFFNSEIVTTIEQPTNFTIAEKYHHDYYARNPYQGYCMAVVGPKLSKLRKKLAHLY
;
A
#
# COMPACT_ATOMS: atom_id res chain seq x y z
N MET A 1 -6.13 -4.01 13.33
CA MET A 1 -6.36 -5.31 12.70
C MET A 1 -5.57 -6.35 13.48
N LYS A 2 -6.23 -7.43 13.93
CA LYS A 2 -5.54 -8.46 14.72
C LYS A 2 -4.39 -9.05 13.92
N GLY A 3 -3.24 -9.29 14.58
CA GLY A 3 -2.04 -9.82 13.94
C GLY A 3 -1.20 -8.81 13.16
N VAL A 4 -1.60 -7.55 13.07
CA VAL A 4 -0.76 -6.47 12.52
C VAL A 4 -0.16 -5.68 13.68
N ASP A 5 1.15 -5.71 13.80
CA ASP A 5 1.90 -5.03 14.85
C ASP A 5 2.14 -3.57 14.50
N SER A 6 2.48 -3.30 13.25
CA SER A 6 2.61 -1.92 12.75
C SER A 6 2.31 -1.81 11.26
N ALA A 7 1.92 -0.61 10.84
CA ALA A 7 1.76 -0.22 9.45
C ALA A 7 2.26 1.21 9.29
N LEU A 8 3.41 1.38 8.66
CA LEU A 8 4.10 2.66 8.57
C LEU A 8 4.29 3.07 7.11
N PRO A 9 4.07 4.35 6.77
CA PRO A 9 4.41 4.88 5.46
C PRO A 9 5.92 4.85 5.25
N ALA A 10 6.33 4.50 4.03
CA ALA A 10 7.72 4.37 3.64
C ALA A 10 7.92 4.66 2.16
N TYR A 11 9.17 4.73 1.73
CA TYR A 11 9.59 4.87 0.34
C TYR A 11 10.52 3.71 -0.02
N ALA A 12 10.35 3.12 -1.19
CA ALA A 12 11.24 2.06 -1.68
C ALA A 12 11.12 1.85 -3.20
N GLY A 13 12.03 1.04 -3.74
CA GLY A 13 12.01 0.57 -5.13
C GLY A 13 12.82 1.42 -6.10
N GLY A 14 13.33 2.57 -5.69
CA GLY A 14 14.13 3.46 -6.52
C GLY A 14 15.64 3.45 -6.19
N PRO A 15 16.46 4.02 -7.06
CA PRO A 15 17.91 4.10 -6.88
C PRO A 15 18.38 5.16 -5.86
N ASP A 16 17.53 6.14 -5.50
CA ASP A 16 17.88 7.15 -4.51
C ASP A 16 18.08 6.50 -3.13
N LYS A 17 19.26 6.70 -2.54
CA LYS A 17 19.64 6.10 -1.25
C LYS A 17 19.11 6.87 -0.04
N PHE A 18 18.73 8.12 -0.23
CA PHE A 18 18.31 9.03 0.85
C PHE A 18 17.04 9.80 0.48
N PRO A 19 15.94 9.08 0.12
CA PRO A 19 14.72 9.74 -0.25
C PRO A 19 14.10 10.48 0.93
N ASN A 20 13.43 11.60 0.63
CA ASN A 20 12.58 12.31 1.55
C ASN A 20 11.27 12.67 0.83
N TYR A 21 10.30 13.19 1.57
CA TYR A 21 8.98 13.53 1.02
C TYR A 21 9.07 14.41 -0.24
N ASP A 22 9.84 15.50 -0.20
CA ASP A 22 9.94 16.43 -1.32
C ASP A 22 10.58 15.77 -2.55
N SER A 23 11.66 14.99 -2.35
CA SER A 23 12.33 14.29 -3.45
C SER A 23 11.44 13.22 -4.06
N VAL A 24 10.70 12.45 -3.26
CA VAL A 24 9.76 11.43 -3.76
C VAL A 24 8.59 12.07 -4.49
N CYS A 25 7.99 13.15 -3.96
CA CYS A 25 6.92 13.90 -4.60
C CYS A 25 7.33 14.48 -5.96
N SER A 26 8.61 14.77 -6.16
CA SER A 26 9.12 15.23 -7.48
C SER A 26 9.00 14.17 -8.59
N GLY A 27 8.79 12.89 -8.23
CA GLY A 27 8.73 11.76 -9.15
C GLY A 27 10.08 11.34 -9.74
N LYS A 28 11.20 11.90 -9.27
CA LYS A 28 12.54 11.70 -9.85
C LYS A 28 13.38 10.64 -9.13
N THR A 29 12.96 10.20 -7.95
CA THR A 29 13.72 9.24 -7.14
C THR A 29 13.58 7.78 -7.60
N GLY A 30 12.54 7.47 -8.40
CA GLY A 30 12.15 6.12 -8.76
C GLY A 30 11.43 5.35 -7.64
N HIS A 31 11.34 5.91 -6.43
CA HIS A 31 10.64 5.30 -5.31
C HIS A 31 9.12 5.31 -5.50
N ALA A 32 8.48 4.27 -4.96
CA ALA A 32 7.05 4.29 -4.66
C ALA A 32 6.81 4.73 -3.21
N GLU A 33 5.70 5.42 -2.99
CA GLU A 33 5.11 5.57 -1.67
C GLU A 33 4.42 4.25 -1.29
N ILE A 34 4.89 3.64 -0.22
CA ILE A 34 4.42 2.33 0.22
C ILE A 34 4.01 2.35 1.69
N VAL A 35 3.41 1.27 2.13
CA VAL A 35 3.18 0.99 3.55
C VAL A 35 3.97 -0.26 3.93
N GLU A 36 4.90 -0.12 4.88
CA GLU A 36 5.49 -1.27 5.54
C GLU A 36 4.48 -1.86 6.51
N VAL A 37 4.24 -3.17 6.42
CA VAL A 37 3.36 -3.89 7.33
C VAL A 37 4.16 -4.95 8.07
N ILE A 38 4.26 -4.82 9.41
CA ILE A 38 4.82 -5.83 10.29
C ILE A 38 3.66 -6.59 10.90
N PHE A 39 3.67 -7.92 10.78
CA PHE A 39 2.56 -8.75 11.18
C PHE A 39 3.01 -10.11 11.72
N ASP A 40 2.16 -10.71 12.56
CA ASP A 40 2.32 -12.08 13.07
C ASP A 40 1.67 -13.07 12.10
N PRO A 41 2.45 -13.93 11.41
CA PRO A 41 1.92 -14.88 10.43
C PRO A 41 1.06 -15.98 11.04
N ASP A 42 1.16 -16.22 12.36
CA ASP A 42 0.33 -17.19 13.06
C ASP A 42 -1.09 -16.66 13.34
N ILE A 43 -1.26 -15.34 13.29
CA ILE A 43 -2.55 -14.67 13.52
C ILE A 43 -3.20 -14.20 12.23
N ILE A 44 -2.42 -13.63 11.30
CA ILE A 44 -2.90 -13.13 10.00
C ILE A 44 -1.96 -13.55 8.88
N SER A 45 -2.52 -14.08 7.79
CA SER A 45 -1.71 -14.49 6.65
C SER A 45 -1.32 -13.29 5.77
N PHE A 46 -0.19 -13.41 5.08
CA PHE A 46 0.22 -12.45 4.05
C PHE A 46 -0.83 -12.31 2.93
N GLU A 47 -1.46 -13.42 2.55
CA GLU A 47 -2.56 -13.44 1.59
C GLU A 47 -3.73 -12.52 2.04
N THR A 48 -4.10 -12.57 3.31
CA THR A 48 -5.14 -11.71 3.88
C THR A 48 -4.75 -10.23 3.82
N ILE A 49 -3.49 -9.90 4.11
CA ILE A 49 -2.97 -8.54 4.01
C ILE A 49 -3.07 -8.04 2.57
N LEU A 50 -2.73 -8.85 1.58
CA LEU A 50 -2.87 -8.49 0.17
C LEU A 50 -4.34 -8.31 -0.25
N GLN A 51 -5.26 -9.11 0.26
CA GLN A 51 -6.69 -8.92 0.01
C GLN A 51 -7.19 -7.56 0.55
N VAL A 52 -6.69 -7.15 1.72
CA VAL A 52 -6.94 -5.80 2.26
C VAL A 52 -6.38 -4.75 1.31
N PHE A 53 -5.14 -4.88 0.87
CA PHE A 53 -4.49 -3.97 -0.08
C PHE A 53 -5.34 -3.78 -1.34
N PHE A 54 -5.78 -4.85 -1.99
CA PHE A 54 -6.64 -4.78 -3.19
C PHE A 54 -8.05 -4.25 -2.92
N THR A 55 -8.48 -4.19 -1.66
CA THR A 55 -9.78 -3.62 -1.29
C THR A 55 -9.73 -2.10 -1.11
N VAL A 56 -8.59 -1.55 -0.68
CA VAL A 56 -8.46 -0.14 -0.28
C VAL A 56 -7.96 0.80 -1.36
N HIS A 57 -7.49 0.28 -2.51
CA HIS A 57 -7.05 1.09 -3.64
C HIS A 57 -7.59 0.56 -4.96
N ASP A 58 -7.38 1.28 -6.04
CA ASP A 58 -7.68 0.84 -7.40
C ASP A 58 -6.40 0.32 -8.07
N PRO A 59 -6.23 -1.01 -8.20
CA PRO A 59 -5.02 -1.61 -8.75
C PRO A 59 -4.96 -1.56 -10.28
N THR A 60 -5.96 -0.97 -10.94
CA THR A 60 -6.05 -0.87 -12.41
C THR A 60 -5.52 0.45 -12.97
N GLN A 61 -5.15 1.39 -12.09
CA GLN A 61 -4.64 2.70 -12.47
C GLN A 61 -3.10 2.66 -12.59
N LEU A 62 -2.61 2.81 -13.82
CA LEU A 62 -1.17 2.83 -14.08
C LEU A 62 -0.54 4.13 -13.57
N ASN A 63 0.50 4.02 -12.72
CA ASN A 63 1.25 5.15 -12.16
C ASN A 63 0.35 6.24 -11.59
N ARG A 64 -0.71 5.84 -10.90
CA ARG A 64 -1.72 6.75 -10.39
C ARG A 64 -2.52 6.09 -9.28
N GLN A 65 -2.98 6.89 -8.31
CA GLN A 65 -4.01 6.49 -7.35
C GLN A 65 -4.98 7.65 -7.15
N GLY A 66 -6.17 7.55 -7.77
CA GLY A 66 -7.15 8.63 -7.74
C GLY A 66 -6.63 9.93 -8.38
N ASN A 67 -6.55 11.00 -7.60
CA ASN A 67 -6.04 12.30 -8.06
C ASN A 67 -4.51 12.42 -7.98
N ASP A 68 -3.83 11.49 -7.33
CA ASP A 68 -2.38 11.46 -7.21
C ASP A 68 -1.78 10.78 -8.45
N ILE A 69 -1.09 11.55 -9.29
CA ILE A 69 -0.53 11.10 -10.57
C ILE A 69 0.99 11.13 -10.51
N GLY A 70 1.62 10.01 -10.87
CA GLY A 70 3.07 9.84 -10.91
C GLY A 70 3.50 8.43 -10.58
N THR A 71 4.72 8.05 -10.96
CA THR A 71 5.28 6.72 -10.70
C THR A 71 5.42 6.42 -9.22
N GLN A 72 5.54 7.44 -8.36
CA GLN A 72 5.57 7.31 -6.92
C GLN A 72 4.24 6.79 -6.32
N TYR A 73 3.15 6.90 -7.06
CA TYR A 73 1.82 6.41 -6.66
C TYR A 73 1.42 5.11 -7.36
N ARG A 74 2.37 4.43 -7.99
CA ARG A 74 2.11 3.16 -8.67
C ARG A 74 1.65 2.09 -7.69
N SER A 75 0.75 1.23 -8.14
CA SER A 75 0.36 0.04 -7.40
C SER A 75 1.50 -0.99 -7.47
N CYS A 76 2.08 -1.33 -6.32
CA CYS A 76 3.14 -2.33 -6.26
C CYS A 76 3.10 -3.13 -4.96
N ILE A 77 3.66 -4.33 -5.00
CA ILE A 77 3.91 -5.20 -3.85
C ILE A 77 5.42 -5.42 -3.79
N MET A 78 6.00 -5.27 -2.61
CA MET A 78 7.43 -5.47 -2.37
C MET A 78 7.62 -6.61 -1.36
N PRO A 79 7.65 -7.87 -1.83
CA PRO A 79 7.81 -9.03 -0.96
C PRO A 79 9.22 -9.08 -0.37
N THR A 80 9.33 -9.61 0.86
CA THR A 80 10.61 -9.77 1.57
C THR A 80 11.12 -11.21 1.55
N SER A 81 10.43 -12.12 0.87
CA SER A 81 10.83 -13.52 0.68
C SER A 81 10.27 -14.10 -0.61
N ASP A 82 10.88 -15.20 -1.08
CA ASP A 82 10.40 -15.93 -2.26
C ASP A 82 8.96 -16.45 -2.05
N THR A 83 8.64 -16.89 -0.83
CA THR A 83 7.28 -17.34 -0.49
C THR A 83 6.28 -16.20 -0.63
N GLN A 84 6.58 -15.00 -0.13
CA GLN A 84 5.73 -13.83 -0.30
C GLN A 84 5.58 -13.44 -1.78
N GLU A 85 6.63 -13.55 -2.57
CA GLU A 85 6.57 -13.29 -4.01
C GLU A 85 5.60 -14.25 -4.73
N GLN A 86 5.66 -15.56 -4.41
CA GLN A 86 4.75 -16.55 -4.99
C GLN A 86 3.30 -16.30 -4.57
N ILE A 87 3.07 -15.97 -3.30
CA ILE A 87 1.73 -15.59 -2.81
C ILE A 87 1.23 -14.34 -3.53
N SER A 88 2.08 -13.34 -3.74
CA SER A 88 1.72 -12.11 -4.46
C SER A 88 1.24 -12.41 -5.88
N LYS A 89 1.97 -13.24 -6.62
CA LYS A 89 1.58 -13.66 -7.98
C LYS A 89 0.23 -14.37 -8.00
N LYS A 90 0.01 -15.28 -7.04
CA LYS A 90 -1.25 -16.01 -6.89
C LYS A 90 -2.41 -15.03 -6.61
N VAL A 91 -2.25 -14.15 -5.61
CA VAL A 91 -3.32 -13.23 -5.20
C VAL A 91 -3.66 -12.22 -6.31
N ILE A 92 -2.68 -11.67 -7.04
CA ILE A 92 -2.94 -10.80 -8.19
C ILE A 92 -3.84 -11.51 -9.21
N LYS A 93 -3.52 -12.76 -9.54
CA LYS A 93 -4.31 -13.56 -10.47
C LYS A 93 -5.73 -13.82 -9.98
N GLU A 94 -5.88 -14.14 -8.69
CA GLU A 94 -7.19 -14.39 -8.09
C GLU A 94 -8.03 -13.10 -8.01
N MET A 95 -7.40 -11.97 -7.69
CA MET A 95 -8.08 -10.69 -7.57
C MET A 95 -8.54 -10.14 -8.91
N GLN A 96 -7.93 -10.52 -10.03
CA GLN A 96 -8.31 -10.05 -11.36
C GLN A 96 -9.79 -10.25 -11.67
N GLN A 97 -10.41 -11.31 -11.19
CA GLN A 97 -11.84 -11.58 -11.41
C GLN A 97 -12.79 -10.52 -10.81
N PHE A 98 -12.31 -9.71 -9.88
CA PHE A 98 -13.09 -8.66 -9.22
C PHE A 98 -12.97 -7.28 -9.87
N PHE A 99 -12.16 -7.16 -10.93
CA PHE A 99 -11.91 -5.92 -11.65
C PHE A 99 -12.19 -6.09 -13.14
N ASN A 100 -12.85 -5.09 -13.74
CA ASN A 100 -13.17 -5.11 -15.18
C ASN A 100 -11.96 -4.76 -16.04
N SER A 101 -11.01 -4.00 -15.50
CA SER A 101 -9.76 -3.65 -16.18
C SER A 101 -8.61 -4.48 -15.64
N GLU A 102 -7.53 -4.59 -16.41
CA GLU A 102 -6.33 -5.32 -16.01
C GLU A 102 -5.71 -4.72 -14.74
N ILE A 103 -5.35 -5.59 -13.78
CA ILE A 103 -4.57 -5.21 -12.62
C ILE A 103 -3.14 -4.92 -13.09
N VAL A 104 -2.67 -3.69 -12.82
CA VAL A 104 -1.33 -3.21 -13.20
C VAL A 104 -0.35 -3.22 -12.04
N THR A 105 -0.70 -3.86 -10.92
CA THR A 105 0.16 -4.00 -9.75
C THR A 105 1.44 -4.75 -10.11
N THR A 106 2.59 -4.15 -9.86
CA THR A 106 3.92 -4.75 -10.07
C THR A 106 4.42 -5.44 -8.81
N ILE A 107 5.29 -6.45 -8.98
CA ILE A 107 6.05 -7.06 -7.89
C ILE A 107 7.49 -6.57 -8.03
N GLU A 108 7.99 -5.87 -7.02
CA GLU A 108 9.27 -5.17 -7.05
C GLU A 108 10.12 -5.50 -5.82
N GLN A 109 11.43 -5.26 -5.90
CA GLN A 109 12.31 -5.37 -4.75
C GLN A 109 12.23 -4.09 -3.90
N PRO A 110 12.27 -4.18 -2.56
CA PRO A 110 12.25 -3.02 -1.66
C PRO A 110 13.61 -2.31 -1.59
N THR A 111 14.16 -1.94 -2.76
CA THR A 111 15.47 -1.29 -2.89
C THR A 111 15.48 0.07 -2.20
N ASN A 112 16.54 0.36 -1.43
CA ASN A 112 16.74 1.62 -0.71
C ASN A 112 15.53 2.01 0.16
N PHE A 113 14.98 1.03 0.87
CA PHE A 113 13.85 1.22 1.77
C PHE A 113 14.14 2.27 2.84
N THR A 114 13.19 3.19 3.03
CA THR A 114 13.30 4.28 4.01
C THR A 114 11.92 4.55 4.62
N ILE A 115 11.81 4.50 5.94
CA ILE A 115 10.58 4.92 6.64
C ILE A 115 10.32 6.40 6.39
N ALA A 116 9.09 6.74 6.06
CA ALA A 116 8.69 8.14 5.85
C ALA A 116 8.77 8.95 7.15
N GLU A 117 8.81 10.25 7.02
CA GLU A 117 8.93 11.19 8.12
C GLU A 117 7.76 11.03 9.11
N LYS A 118 8.02 11.26 10.40
CA LYS A 118 7.04 11.04 11.49
C LYS A 118 5.72 11.80 11.32
N TYR A 119 5.71 12.92 10.61
CA TYR A 119 4.48 13.68 10.38
C TYR A 119 3.47 12.97 9.44
N HIS A 120 3.91 11.95 8.69
CA HIS A 120 3.04 11.07 7.90
C HIS A 120 2.47 9.91 8.71
N HIS A 121 3.09 9.56 9.85
CA HIS A 121 2.66 8.43 10.66
C HIS A 121 1.32 8.76 11.35
N ASP A 122 0.37 7.83 11.29
CA ASP A 122 -0.96 7.97 11.88
C ASP A 122 -1.70 9.26 11.46
N TYR A 123 -1.41 9.75 10.25
CA TYR A 123 -1.94 11.02 9.77
C TYR A 123 -3.47 11.10 9.87
N TYR A 124 -4.17 10.03 9.47
CA TYR A 124 -5.62 9.96 9.57
C TYR A 124 -6.10 10.02 11.04
N ALA A 125 -5.47 9.26 11.93
CA ALA A 125 -5.85 9.24 13.34
C ALA A 125 -5.67 10.61 14.01
N ARG A 126 -4.62 11.36 13.61
CA ARG A 126 -4.33 12.70 14.13
C ARG A 126 -5.12 13.82 13.44
N ASN A 127 -5.57 13.61 12.21
CA ASN A 127 -6.22 14.63 11.39
C ASN A 127 -7.54 14.13 10.73
N PRO A 128 -8.47 13.49 11.49
CA PRO A 128 -9.64 12.83 10.90
C PRO A 128 -10.61 13.79 10.21
N TYR A 129 -10.59 15.08 10.59
CA TYR A 129 -11.48 16.11 10.07
C TYR A 129 -10.89 16.94 8.91
N GLN A 130 -9.67 16.64 8.49
CA GLN A 130 -9.12 17.30 7.29
C GLN A 130 -9.84 16.83 6.03
N GLY A 131 -10.01 17.73 5.05
CA GLY A 131 -10.76 17.47 3.83
C GLY A 131 -10.31 16.21 3.08
N TYR A 132 -9.00 15.97 2.97
CA TYR A 132 -8.46 14.74 2.38
C TYR A 132 -8.85 13.49 3.17
N CYS A 133 -8.75 13.52 4.49
CA CYS A 133 -9.12 12.40 5.34
C CYS A 133 -10.62 12.09 5.26
N MET A 134 -11.47 13.11 5.21
CA MET A 134 -12.92 12.95 5.11
C MET A 134 -13.35 12.45 3.72
N ALA A 135 -12.79 13.04 2.67
CA ALA A 135 -13.21 12.76 1.29
C ALA A 135 -12.61 11.46 0.72
N VAL A 136 -11.40 11.10 1.11
CA VAL A 136 -10.65 9.98 0.50
C VAL A 136 -10.45 8.83 1.46
N VAL A 137 -9.91 9.06 2.64
CA VAL A 137 -9.52 7.99 3.58
C VAL A 137 -10.73 7.39 4.30
N GLY A 138 -11.66 8.22 4.77
CA GLY A 138 -12.85 7.78 5.50
C GLY A 138 -13.71 6.77 4.73
N PRO A 139 -14.09 7.03 3.47
CA PRO A 139 -14.83 6.08 2.65
C PRO A 139 -14.10 4.74 2.42
N LYS A 140 -12.78 4.77 2.24
CA LYS A 140 -11.95 3.55 2.10
C LYS A 140 -12.00 2.70 3.36
N LEU A 141 -11.84 3.32 4.55
CA LEU A 141 -11.95 2.63 5.83
C LEU A 141 -13.34 2.04 6.07
N SER A 142 -14.40 2.78 5.72
CA SER A 142 -15.77 2.29 5.84
C SER A 142 -16.03 1.08 4.95
N LYS A 143 -15.53 1.11 3.71
CA LYS A 143 -15.60 -0.03 2.78
C LYS A 143 -14.85 -1.25 3.31
N LEU A 144 -13.65 -1.04 3.83
CA LEU A 144 -12.81 -2.08 4.41
C LEU A 144 -13.50 -2.75 5.61
N ARG A 145 -13.97 -1.96 6.58
CA ARG A 145 -14.68 -2.48 7.77
C ARG A 145 -15.93 -3.28 7.43
N LYS A 146 -16.68 -2.86 6.40
CA LYS A 146 -17.86 -3.61 5.95
C LYS A 146 -17.50 -4.95 5.30
N LYS A 147 -16.46 -4.99 4.48
CA LYS A 147 -16.06 -6.20 3.75
C LYS A 147 -15.29 -7.20 4.60
N LEU A 148 -14.50 -6.73 5.54
CA LEU A 148 -13.55 -7.51 6.31
C LEU A 148 -13.74 -7.33 7.82
N ALA A 149 -15.01 -7.23 8.26
CA ALA A 149 -15.36 -7.04 9.68
C ALA A 149 -14.78 -8.13 10.61
N HIS A 150 -14.56 -9.33 10.09
CA HIS A 150 -13.99 -10.46 10.83
C HIS A 150 -12.49 -10.29 11.18
N LEU A 151 -11.81 -9.31 10.60
CA LEU A 151 -10.37 -9.03 10.86
C LEU A 151 -10.15 -7.97 11.95
N TYR A 152 -11.21 -7.42 12.54
CA TYR A 152 -11.15 -6.36 13.57
C TYR A 152 -11.62 -6.80 14.96
#